data_87b1272ac3e069679c70e97684d2971d
#
_entry.id   87b1272ac3e069679c70e97684d2971d
#
_cell.length_a   1.000
_cell.length_b   1.000
_cell.length_c   1.000
_cell.angle_alpha   90.00
_cell.angle_beta   90.00
_cell.angle_gamma   90.00
#
_symmetry.space_group_name_H-M   'P 1'
#
loop_
_entity.id
_entity.type
_entity.pdbx_description
1 polymer ?
#
loop_
_entity_poly.entity_id
_entity_poly.type
_entity_poly.pdbx_seq_one_letter_code
_entity_poly.pdbx_strand_id
1 'polypeptide(L)'
;MEYNFREIEKKWQKRWVDNKTYQVTEDETKQKFYVLNMFPYPSGAGLHVGHPLGYIASDIYARYKRLQGFNVLNPMGYDAYGLPAEQYAIQTGQHPAIT
;
A
#
# COMPACT_ATOMS: atom_id res chain seq x y z
N MET A 1 -6.19 28.63 -13.65
CA MET A 1 -5.40 27.94 -12.59
C MET A 1 -5.39 26.47 -12.92
N GLU A 2 -4.23 25.91 -13.20
CA GLU A 2 -4.12 24.48 -13.46
C GLU A 2 -3.94 23.70 -12.13
N TYR A 3 -4.61 22.57 -12.04
CA TYR A 3 -4.45 21.66 -10.91
C TYR A 3 -3.21 20.78 -11.12
N ASN A 4 -2.12 21.14 -10.47
CA ASN A 4 -0.86 20.39 -10.57
C ASN A 4 -0.85 19.21 -9.59
N PHE A 5 -1.50 18.13 -9.97
CA PHE A 5 -1.62 16.93 -9.13
C PHE A 5 -0.27 16.30 -8.81
N ARG A 6 0.70 16.35 -9.72
CA ARG A 6 2.02 15.73 -9.51
C ARG A 6 2.81 16.38 -8.36
N GLU A 7 2.76 17.70 -8.26
CA GLU A 7 3.41 18.42 -7.14
C GLU A 7 2.66 18.17 -5.83
N ILE A 8 1.34 18.15 -5.87
CA ILE A 8 0.48 17.89 -4.71
C ILE A 8 0.74 16.47 -4.18
N GLU A 9 0.79 15.47 -5.05
CA GLU A 9 1.06 14.08 -4.69
C GLU A 9 2.43 13.93 -4.02
N LYS A 10 3.49 14.48 -4.62
CA LYS A 10 4.84 14.46 -4.04
C LYS A 10 4.90 15.10 -2.66
N LYS A 11 4.26 16.26 -2.52
CA LYS A 11 4.19 16.98 -1.25
C LYS A 11 3.55 16.12 -0.16
N TRP A 12 2.41 15.51 -0.45
CA TRP A 12 1.68 14.74 0.54
C TRP A 12 2.33 13.40 0.84
N GLN A 13 2.88 12.71 -0.15
CA GLN A 13 3.66 11.49 0.06
C GLN A 13 4.83 11.74 1.01
N LYS A 14 5.60 12.80 0.78
CA LYS A 14 6.69 13.18 1.68
C LYS A 14 6.17 13.48 3.09
N ARG A 15 5.11 14.26 3.21
CA ARG A 15 4.53 14.64 4.50
C ARG A 15 4.04 13.44 5.30
N TRP A 16 3.41 12.48 4.64
CA TRP A 16 2.94 11.25 5.31
C TRP A 16 4.09 10.42 5.87
N VAL A 17 5.18 10.33 5.14
CA VAL A 17 6.39 9.62 5.59
C VAL A 17 7.04 10.36 6.74
N ASP A 18 7.28 11.66 6.61
CA ASP A 18 7.96 12.48 7.62
C ASP A 18 7.18 12.52 8.94
N ASN A 19 5.87 12.60 8.87
CA ASN A 19 4.98 12.67 10.04
C ASN A 19 4.54 11.28 10.55
N LYS A 20 4.92 10.21 9.85
CA LYS A 20 4.47 8.84 10.17
C LYS A 20 2.95 8.75 10.31
N THR A 21 2.23 9.41 9.41
CA THR A 21 0.78 9.65 9.48
C THR A 21 -0.03 8.35 9.60
N TYR A 22 0.40 7.30 8.92
CA TYR A 22 -0.31 6.01 8.90
C TYR A 22 0.33 4.94 9.78
N GLN A 23 1.33 5.32 10.57
CA GLN A 23 1.92 4.40 11.54
C GLN A 23 0.93 4.17 12.70
N VAL A 24 0.74 2.91 13.04
CA VAL A 24 -0.15 2.49 14.12
C VAL A 24 0.67 2.10 15.32
N THR A 25 0.21 2.50 16.49
CA THR A 25 0.73 2.05 17.78
C THR A 25 -0.38 1.31 18.54
N GLU A 26 0.01 0.50 19.50
CA GLU A 26 -0.95 -0.15 20.40
C GLU A 26 -1.57 0.91 21.33
N ASP A 27 -2.86 1.17 21.16
CA ASP A 27 -3.60 2.15 21.93
C ASP A 27 -4.92 1.53 22.42
N GLU A 28 -4.96 1.19 23.68
CA GLU A 28 -6.14 0.56 24.30
C GLU A 28 -7.31 1.52 24.48
N THR A 29 -7.10 2.83 24.34
CA THR A 29 -8.15 3.84 24.46
C THR A 29 -9.00 3.97 23.21
N LYS A 30 -8.55 3.45 22.08
CA LYS A 30 -9.25 3.49 20.80
C LYS A 30 -9.73 2.11 20.38
N GLN A 31 -10.89 2.05 19.76
CA GLN A 31 -11.38 0.83 19.15
C GLN A 31 -10.53 0.47 17.93
N LYS A 32 -10.14 -0.79 17.85
CA LYS A 32 -9.30 -1.31 16.77
C LYS A 32 -10.13 -1.54 15.51
N PHE A 33 -9.50 -1.27 14.36
CA PHE A 33 -10.04 -1.63 13.06
C PHE A 33 -8.92 -2.12 12.14
N TYR A 34 -9.11 -3.30 11.57
CA TYR A 34 -8.12 -3.93 10.72
C TYR A 34 -8.64 -4.01 9.28
N VAL A 35 -7.91 -3.38 8.35
CA VAL A 35 -8.20 -3.41 6.92
C VAL A 35 -7.10 -4.22 6.23
N LEU A 36 -7.44 -5.39 5.76
CA LEU A 36 -6.50 -6.30 5.10
C LEU A 36 -6.70 -6.28 3.59
N ASN A 37 -5.61 -6.05 2.87
CA ASN A 37 -5.55 -6.20 1.42
C ASN A 37 -4.84 -7.51 1.04
N MET A 38 -5.14 -7.99 -0.16
CA MET A 38 -4.30 -8.98 -0.80
C MET A 38 -3.01 -8.31 -1.26
N PHE A 39 -1.87 -8.78 -0.77
CA PHE A 39 -0.58 -8.23 -1.15
C PHE A 39 -0.23 -8.61 -2.59
N PRO A 40 0.40 -7.70 -3.37
CA PRO A 40 0.87 -8.04 -4.70
C PRO A 40 2.08 -8.97 -4.64
N TYR A 41 2.22 -9.83 -5.63
CA TYR A 41 3.43 -10.62 -5.83
C TYR A 41 4.02 -10.33 -7.22
N PRO A 42 5.35 -10.45 -7.38
CA PRO A 42 6.05 -10.06 -8.61
C PRO A 42 5.88 -11.13 -9.70
N SER A 43 4.77 -11.11 -10.42
CA SER A 43 4.47 -12.01 -11.54
C SER A 43 4.74 -11.40 -12.91
N GLY A 44 5.19 -10.14 -12.97
CA GLY A 44 5.44 -9.39 -14.20
C GLY A 44 6.08 -8.03 -13.95
N ALA A 45 6.11 -7.20 -14.97
CA ALA A 45 6.81 -5.90 -14.97
C ALA A 45 6.14 -4.79 -14.17
N GLY A 46 5.22 -5.08 -13.29
CA GLY A 46 4.53 -4.09 -12.45
C GLY A 46 3.13 -4.50 -12.07
N LEU A 47 2.37 -3.54 -11.58
CA LEU A 47 0.99 -3.75 -11.18
C LEU A 47 0.05 -3.64 -12.39
N HIS A 48 -1.03 -4.39 -12.37
CA HIS A 48 -2.12 -4.27 -13.36
C HIS A 48 -3.30 -3.46 -12.78
N VAL A 49 -4.25 -3.10 -13.64
CA VAL A 49 -5.39 -2.24 -13.25
C VAL A 49 -6.30 -2.85 -12.17
N GLY A 50 -6.27 -4.15 -11.99
CA GLY A 50 -7.00 -4.82 -10.91
C GLY A 50 -6.44 -4.55 -9.52
N HIS A 51 -5.15 -4.25 -9.40
CA HIS A 51 -4.52 -3.92 -8.12
C HIS A 51 -5.06 -2.61 -7.52
N PRO A 52 -5.08 -1.48 -8.25
CA PRO A 52 -5.64 -0.24 -7.71
C PRO A 52 -7.09 -0.35 -7.27
N LEU A 53 -7.90 -1.16 -7.93
CA LEU A 53 -9.32 -1.33 -7.59
C LEU A 53 -9.52 -1.70 -6.12
N GLY A 54 -8.84 -2.75 -5.67
CA GLY A 54 -8.93 -3.20 -4.27
C GLY A 54 -8.22 -2.26 -3.31
N TYR A 55 -7.03 -1.77 -3.68
CA TYR A 55 -6.21 -0.94 -2.79
C TYR A 55 -6.81 0.43 -2.55
N ILE A 56 -7.39 1.07 -3.56
CA ILE A 56 -8.08 2.36 -3.42
C ILE A 56 -9.31 2.21 -2.55
N ALA A 57 -10.13 1.20 -2.77
CA ALA A 57 -11.33 0.95 -1.96
C ALA A 57 -10.97 0.74 -0.48
N SER A 58 -9.96 -0.07 -0.19
CA SER A 58 -9.49 -0.32 1.17
C SER A 58 -8.90 0.93 1.82
N ASP A 59 -8.15 1.73 1.08
CA ASP A 59 -7.55 2.96 1.56
C ASP A 59 -8.63 4.00 1.93
N ILE A 60 -9.63 4.17 1.08
CA ILE A 60 -10.76 5.07 1.36
C ILE A 60 -11.46 4.64 2.65
N TYR A 61 -11.75 3.36 2.81
CA TYR A 61 -12.41 2.84 3.99
C TYR A 61 -11.56 2.96 5.25
N ALA A 62 -10.26 2.69 5.15
CA ALA A 62 -9.32 2.89 6.24
C ALA A 62 -9.25 4.36 6.69
N ARG A 63 -9.19 5.28 5.76
CA ARG A 63 -9.21 6.73 6.05
C ARG A 63 -10.51 7.16 6.72
N TYR A 64 -11.64 6.66 6.24
CA TYR A 64 -12.94 6.91 6.84
C TYR A 64 -13.00 6.46 8.30
N LYS A 65 -12.56 5.25 8.58
CA LYS A 65 -12.50 4.71 9.94
C LYS A 65 -11.55 5.49 10.84
N ARG A 66 -10.43 5.92 10.31
CA ARG A 66 -9.47 6.75 11.05
C ARG A 66 -10.08 8.09 11.45
N LEU A 67 -10.84 8.73 10.55
CA LEU A 67 -11.58 9.96 10.84
C LEU A 67 -12.69 9.78 11.88
N GLN A 68 -13.21 8.56 12.03
CA GLN A 68 -14.17 8.22 13.10
C GLN A 68 -13.52 7.98 14.46
N GLY A 69 -12.20 8.05 14.57
CA GLY A 69 -11.47 7.85 15.81
C GLY A 69 -11.02 6.42 16.09
N PHE A 70 -11.16 5.51 15.13
CA PHE A 70 -10.62 4.15 15.26
C PHE A 70 -9.10 4.15 15.16
N ASN A 71 -8.49 3.18 15.85
CA ASN A 71 -7.08 2.85 15.67
C ASN A 71 -6.97 1.85 14.51
N VAL A 72 -6.61 2.35 13.32
CA VAL A 72 -6.70 1.59 12.07
C VAL A 72 -5.35 1.02 11.68
N LEU A 73 -5.28 -0.31 11.54
CA LEU A 73 -4.16 -1.00 10.90
C LEU A 73 -4.54 -1.37 9.46
N ASN A 74 -3.85 -0.77 8.51
CA ASN A 74 -3.98 -1.08 7.08
C ASN A 74 -2.60 -1.42 6.52
N PRO A 75 -2.13 -2.66 6.72
CA PRO A 75 -0.78 -3.04 6.31
C PRO A 75 -0.69 -3.24 4.81
N MET A 76 0.50 -2.99 4.27
CA MET A 76 0.87 -3.29 2.91
C MET A 76 2.27 -3.90 2.88
N GLY A 77 2.50 -4.76 1.94
CA GLY A 77 3.79 -5.41 1.72
C GLY A 77 3.80 -6.11 0.38
N TYR A 78 4.73 -7.02 0.20
CA TYR A 78 4.84 -7.82 -1.00
C TYR A 78 4.77 -9.30 -0.65
N ASP A 79 4.01 -10.07 -1.43
CA ASP A 79 4.06 -11.52 -1.41
C ASP A 79 5.21 -11.96 -2.31
N ALA A 80 6.42 -11.93 -1.74
CA ALA A 80 7.67 -12.00 -2.50
C ALA A 80 8.16 -13.43 -2.79
N TYR A 81 7.56 -14.42 -2.18
CA TYR A 81 7.97 -15.81 -2.32
C TYR A 81 7.00 -16.57 -3.23
N GLY A 82 7.53 -17.53 -3.97
CA GLY A 82 6.71 -18.44 -4.73
C GLY A 82 7.03 -18.47 -6.23
N LEU A 83 6.35 -19.38 -6.90
CA LEU A 83 6.60 -19.71 -8.30
C LEU A 83 6.49 -18.53 -9.28
N PRO A 84 5.52 -17.61 -9.15
CA PRO A 84 5.44 -16.47 -10.08
C PRO A 84 6.68 -15.59 -10.06
N ALA A 85 7.23 -15.31 -8.88
CA ALA A 85 8.45 -14.53 -8.72
C ALA A 85 9.67 -15.26 -9.31
N GLU A 86 9.76 -16.56 -9.06
CA GLU A 86 10.85 -17.40 -9.56
C GLU A 86 10.83 -17.52 -11.08
N GLN A 87 9.66 -17.75 -11.67
CA GLN A 87 9.50 -17.84 -13.12
C GLN A 87 9.86 -16.51 -13.81
N TYR A 88 9.43 -15.39 -13.27
CA TYR A 88 9.77 -14.08 -13.80
C TYR A 88 11.27 -13.80 -13.71
N ALA A 89 11.90 -14.19 -12.61
CA ALA A 89 13.34 -14.07 -12.43
C ALA A 89 14.12 -14.91 -13.47
N ILE A 90 13.67 -16.13 -13.74
CA ILE A 90 14.28 -16.99 -14.76
C ILE A 90 14.12 -16.38 -16.17
N GLN A 91 12.93 -15.89 -16.50
CA GLN A 91 12.65 -15.32 -17.81
C GLN A 91 13.45 -14.04 -18.10
N THR A 92 13.65 -13.21 -17.09
CA THR A 92 14.29 -11.91 -17.23
C THR A 92 15.78 -11.92 -16.88
N GLY A 93 16.26 -12.97 -16.22
CA GLY A 93 17.59 -12.98 -15.65
C GLY A 93 17.81 -12.01 -14.50
N GLN A 94 16.74 -11.49 -13.94
CA GLN A 94 16.75 -10.47 -12.89
C GLN A 94 16.50 -11.11 -11.52
N HIS A 95 17.27 -10.69 -10.51
CA HIS A 95 17.01 -11.17 -9.15
C HIS A 95 15.64 -10.73 -8.66
N PRO A 96 14.85 -11.60 -8.00
CA PRO A 96 13.48 -11.27 -7.57
C PRO A 96 13.37 -10.01 -6.70
N ALA A 97 14.39 -9.71 -5.92
CA ALA A 97 14.41 -8.52 -5.05
C ALA A 97 14.44 -7.19 -5.84
N ILE A 98 14.75 -7.22 -7.14
CA ILE A 98 14.80 -6.02 -7.97
C ILE A 98 13.41 -5.72 -8.56
N THR A 99 12.62 -6.74 -8.83
CA THR A 99 11.27 -6.62 -9.35
C THR A 99 10.30 -6.03 -8.34
#